data_ca337819f67020f6ae963662e4236d52
#
_entry.id   ca337819f67020f6ae963662e4236d52
#
_cell.length_a   1.000
_cell.length_b   1.000
_cell.length_c   1.000
_cell.angle_alpha   90.00
_cell.angle_beta   90.00
_cell.angle_gamma   90.00
#
_symmetry.space_group_name_H-M   'P 1'
#
loop_
_entity.id
_entity.type
_entity.pdbx_description
1 polymer ?
#
loop_
_entity_poly.entity_id
_entity_poly.type
_entity_poly.pdbx_seq_one_letter_code
_entity_poly.pdbx_strand_id
1 'polypeptide(L)'
;IDIVILSVKPKDAIQAYKEILKNYKNPKIVSLVAGIKSSTYIKLDNKSEFMRAMPNTASKYGQGITALYNSSFKKSNFKKVSSIFSKFGTVIEVDNDSKIDTFTGVIGSGPAYFFQTLKSFEKKLMRLCNQDEKIVREIIANLMKGVGSSIEKDGDLDNLIKAVASKKGTTEAGLKSLKSNNLNQIFEKGLNAAIKRSKEISNEF
;
A
#
# COMPACT_ATOMS: atom_id res chain seq x y z
N ILE A 1 -5.70 19.48 21.35
CA ILE A 1 -5.39 18.45 20.31
C ILE A 1 -4.98 19.17 19.04
N ASP A 2 -3.78 18.86 18.52
CA ASP A 2 -3.26 19.54 17.33
C ASP A 2 -3.78 18.90 16.03
N ILE A 3 -3.88 17.58 16.01
CA ILE A 3 -4.32 16.80 14.84
C ILE A 3 -5.09 15.57 15.36
N VAL A 4 -6.20 15.25 14.70
CA VAL A 4 -6.98 14.04 14.97
C VAL A 4 -6.73 13.05 13.82
N ILE A 5 -6.38 11.82 14.17
CA ILE A 5 -6.25 10.72 13.19
C ILE A 5 -7.52 9.87 13.25
N LEU A 6 -8.29 9.87 12.15
CA LEU A 6 -9.49 9.06 12.00
C LEU A 6 -9.09 7.70 11.44
N SER A 7 -9.07 6.68 12.33
CA SER A 7 -8.60 5.32 12.02
C SER A 7 -9.64 4.28 12.46
N VAL A 8 -10.84 4.35 11.88
CA VAL A 8 -11.94 3.44 12.12
C VAL A 8 -12.32 2.69 10.84
N LYS A 9 -13.19 1.69 10.96
CA LYS A 9 -13.72 1.02 9.76
C LYS A 9 -14.60 1.96 8.93
N PRO A 10 -14.67 1.82 7.59
CA PRO A 10 -15.45 2.72 6.73
C PRO A 10 -16.88 2.97 7.20
N LYS A 11 -17.59 1.92 7.63
CA LYS A 11 -18.98 2.01 8.13
C LYS A 11 -19.16 2.94 9.33
N ASP A 12 -18.12 3.10 10.15
CA ASP A 12 -18.17 3.88 11.39
C ASP A 12 -17.61 5.30 11.19
N ALA A 13 -16.99 5.58 10.04
CA ALA A 13 -16.16 6.77 9.85
C ALA A 13 -16.96 8.08 9.87
N ILE A 14 -18.12 8.12 9.25
CA ILE A 14 -18.96 9.32 9.20
C ILE A 14 -19.51 9.67 10.58
N GLN A 15 -19.90 8.65 11.35
CA GLN A 15 -20.37 8.86 12.71
C GLN A 15 -19.22 9.39 13.61
N ALA A 16 -18.04 8.75 13.56
CA ALA A 16 -16.87 9.20 14.29
C ALA A 16 -16.44 10.63 13.90
N TYR A 17 -16.50 10.96 12.61
CA TYR A 17 -16.22 12.31 12.13
C TYR A 17 -17.19 13.34 12.73
N LYS A 18 -18.50 13.06 12.74
CA LYS A 18 -19.51 13.94 13.35
C LYS A 18 -19.28 14.12 14.85
N GLU A 19 -18.84 13.08 15.55
CA GLU A 19 -18.49 13.17 16.98
C GLU A 19 -17.26 14.06 17.23
N ILE A 20 -16.25 13.98 16.35
CA ILE A 20 -15.10 14.89 16.41
C ILE A 20 -15.57 16.33 16.27
N LEU A 21 -16.44 16.63 15.28
CA LEU A 21 -16.94 17.98 15.05
C LEU A 21 -17.76 18.56 16.22
N LYS A 22 -18.48 17.70 16.98
CA LYS A 22 -19.20 18.14 18.18
C LYS A 22 -18.27 18.56 19.31
N ASN A 23 -17.11 17.93 19.43
CA ASN A 23 -16.19 18.10 20.55
C ASN A 23 -15.05 19.08 20.27
N TYR A 24 -14.75 19.36 18.99
CA TYR A 24 -13.61 20.20 18.60
C TYR A 24 -14.02 21.24 17.55
N LYS A 25 -13.65 22.49 17.77
CA LYS A 25 -13.92 23.58 16.83
C LYS A 25 -12.82 23.60 15.75
N ASN A 26 -13.21 23.48 14.49
CA ASN A 26 -12.30 23.49 13.32
C ASN A 26 -11.11 22.54 13.49
N PRO A 27 -11.33 21.25 13.75
CA PRO A 27 -10.25 20.29 13.95
C PRO A 27 -9.44 20.08 12.66
N LYS A 28 -8.19 19.63 12.83
CA LYS A 28 -7.35 19.15 11.72
C LYS A 28 -7.42 17.64 11.69
N ILE A 29 -7.98 17.06 10.64
CA ILE A 29 -8.31 15.65 10.59
C ILE A 29 -7.55 14.96 9.47
N VAL A 30 -6.83 13.90 9.83
CA VAL A 30 -6.16 12.97 8.90
C VAL A 30 -6.95 11.67 8.89
N SER A 31 -7.59 11.34 7.76
CA SER A 31 -8.34 10.11 7.62
C SER A 31 -7.46 8.99 7.03
N LEU A 32 -7.38 7.87 7.74
CA LEU A 32 -6.78 6.61 7.25
C LEU A 32 -7.84 5.67 6.64
N VAL A 33 -9.09 6.14 6.54
CA VAL A 33 -10.22 5.30 6.15
C VAL A 33 -10.19 5.03 4.64
N ALA A 34 -10.19 3.76 4.27
CA ALA A 34 -10.27 3.35 2.88
C ALA A 34 -11.65 3.68 2.28
N GLY A 35 -11.67 4.02 1.00
CA GLY A 35 -12.88 4.12 0.22
C GLY A 35 -13.72 5.38 0.42
N ILE A 36 -13.59 6.18 1.46
CA ILE A 36 -14.41 7.39 1.63
C ILE A 36 -13.67 8.61 1.08
N LYS A 37 -14.29 9.31 0.12
CA LYS A 37 -13.72 10.49 -0.52
C LYS A 37 -13.66 11.68 0.44
N SER A 38 -12.66 12.52 0.27
CA SER A 38 -12.52 13.77 1.03
C SER A 38 -13.74 14.68 0.87
N SER A 39 -14.36 14.69 -0.32
CA SER A 39 -15.57 15.48 -0.59
C SER A 39 -16.75 15.11 0.31
N THR A 40 -16.87 13.86 0.76
CA THR A 40 -17.90 13.42 1.71
C THR A 40 -17.75 14.12 3.06
N TYR A 41 -16.52 14.22 3.56
CA TYR A 41 -16.23 14.89 4.83
C TYR A 41 -16.36 16.41 4.72
N ILE A 42 -15.88 17.01 3.62
CA ILE A 42 -15.94 18.46 3.39
C ILE A 42 -17.38 18.95 3.24
N LYS A 43 -18.28 18.15 2.68
CA LYS A 43 -19.71 18.47 2.64
C LYS A 43 -20.36 18.53 4.02
N LEU A 44 -19.85 17.78 4.99
CA LEU A 44 -20.33 17.80 6.38
C LEU A 44 -19.77 18.99 7.17
N ASP A 45 -18.53 19.37 6.87
CA ASP A 45 -17.89 20.54 7.47
C ASP A 45 -16.75 21.06 6.57
N ASN A 46 -16.89 22.31 6.12
CA ASN A 46 -15.90 22.97 5.27
C ASN A 46 -14.94 23.91 6.05
N LYS A 47 -15.05 23.95 7.38
CA LYS A 47 -14.21 24.81 8.24
C LYS A 47 -12.99 24.09 8.79
N SER A 48 -13.07 22.76 8.88
CA SER A 48 -11.98 21.91 9.34
C SER A 48 -10.92 21.69 8.25
N GLU A 49 -9.68 21.54 8.68
CA GLU A 49 -8.62 21.07 7.77
C GLU A 49 -8.75 19.55 7.62
N PHE A 50 -8.83 19.06 6.40
CA PHE A 50 -9.00 17.64 6.10
C PHE A 50 -7.96 17.14 5.09
N MET A 51 -7.39 15.96 5.35
CA MET A 51 -6.56 15.23 4.40
C MET A 51 -6.75 13.73 4.53
N ARG A 52 -6.38 12.99 3.50
CA ARG A 52 -6.32 11.54 3.53
C ARG A 52 -4.89 11.05 3.59
N ALA A 53 -4.67 10.00 4.37
CA ALA A 53 -3.42 9.25 4.39
C ALA A 53 -3.74 7.77 4.26
N MET A 54 -3.08 7.10 3.35
CA MET A 54 -3.27 5.67 3.13
C MET A 54 -1.93 4.94 3.33
N PRO A 55 -1.64 4.46 4.54
CA PRO A 55 -0.48 3.62 4.81
C PRO A 55 -0.73 2.17 4.40
N ASN A 56 0.33 1.41 4.18
CA ASN A 56 0.25 -0.05 4.10
C ASN A 56 0.75 -0.73 5.39
N THR A 57 0.56 -2.03 5.48
CA THR A 57 0.84 -2.82 6.70
C THR A 57 2.33 -2.87 7.09
N ALA A 58 3.24 -2.59 6.15
CA ALA A 58 4.68 -2.57 6.42
C ALA A 58 5.10 -1.37 7.30
N SER A 59 4.22 -0.39 7.49
CA SER A 59 4.43 0.75 8.39
C SER A 59 4.78 0.34 9.82
N LYS A 60 4.23 -0.78 10.32
CA LYS A 60 4.57 -1.31 11.65
C LYS A 60 6.03 -1.73 11.81
N TYR A 61 6.74 -1.89 10.71
CA TYR A 61 8.17 -2.25 10.68
C TYR A 61 9.07 -1.09 10.25
N GLY A 62 8.52 0.12 10.10
CA GLY A 62 9.27 1.27 9.58
C GLY A 62 9.57 1.22 8.07
N GLN A 63 8.97 0.27 7.35
CA GLN A 63 9.15 0.04 5.91
C GLN A 63 7.83 0.24 5.15
N GLY A 64 6.95 1.06 5.72
CA GLY A 64 5.67 1.38 5.09
C GLY A 64 5.81 2.28 3.87
N ILE A 65 4.74 2.31 3.09
CA ILE A 65 4.55 3.33 2.06
C ILE A 65 3.21 3.98 2.38
N THR A 66 3.19 5.32 2.42
CA THR A 66 1.97 6.08 2.73
C THR A 66 1.69 7.07 1.62
N ALA A 67 0.51 7.00 0.99
CA ALA A 67 0.03 8.05 0.11
C ALA A 67 -0.68 9.12 0.94
N LEU A 68 -0.36 10.41 0.70
CA LEU A 68 -1.00 11.57 1.30
C LEU A 68 -1.73 12.36 0.22
N TYR A 69 -3.00 12.63 0.44
CA TYR A 69 -3.80 13.55 -0.35
C TYR A 69 -4.23 14.75 0.50
N ASN A 70 -3.70 15.92 0.19
CA ASN A 70 -4.07 17.17 0.85
C ASN A 70 -5.33 17.74 0.22
N SER A 71 -6.42 17.72 0.95
CA SER A 71 -7.69 18.30 0.52
C SER A 71 -7.86 19.76 0.95
N SER A 72 -7.49 20.09 2.20
CA SER A 72 -7.66 21.45 2.75
C SER A 72 -6.67 21.82 3.86
N PHE A 73 -5.65 21.01 4.12
CA PHE A 73 -4.62 21.34 5.11
C PHE A 73 -3.79 22.53 4.68
N LYS A 74 -3.51 23.44 5.60
CA LYS A 74 -2.50 24.47 5.40
C LYS A 74 -1.13 23.85 5.21
N LYS A 75 -0.29 24.44 4.35
CA LYS A 75 1.03 23.90 3.97
C LYS A 75 1.90 23.53 5.18
N SER A 76 1.87 24.34 6.26
CA SER A 76 2.64 24.05 7.49
C SER A 76 2.15 22.80 8.23
N ASN A 77 0.84 22.60 8.31
CA ASN A 77 0.23 21.44 8.96
C ASN A 77 0.43 20.17 8.12
N PHE A 78 0.30 20.28 6.79
CA PHE A 78 0.60 19.19 5.88
C PHE A 78 2.04 18.69 6.03
N LYS A 79 3.02 19.59 6.08
CA LYS A 79 4.43 19.23 6.32
C LYS A 79 4.63 18.49 7.64
N LYS A 80 3.94 18.90 8.73
CA LYS A 80 3.99 18.20 10.02
C LYS A 80 3.49 16.77 9.88
N VAL A 81 2.33 16.56 9.22
CA VAL A 81 1.77 15.21 8.99
C VAL A 81 2.70 14.37 8.12
N SER A 82 3.20 14.92 7.01
CA SER A 82 4.15 14.23 6.14
C SER A 82 5.40 13.78 6.92
N SER A 83 5.96 14.65 7.78
CA SER A 83 7.08 14.31 8.65
C SER A 83 6.75 13.21 9.68
N ILE A 84 5.52 13.12 10.15
CA ILE A 84 5.10 12.03 11.04
C ILE A 84 5.09 10.70 10.27
N PHE A 85 4.46 10.68 9.11
CA PHE A 85 4.36 9.44 8.31
C PHE A 85 5.71 8.98 7.73
N SER A 86 6.62 9.90 7.43
CA SER A 86 7.98 9.55 6.96
C SER A 86 8.81 8.77 7.98
N LYS A 87 8.45 8.81 9.27
CA LYS A 87 9.08 7.96 10.30
C LYS A 87 8.69 6.48 10.20
N PHE A 88 7.62 6.19 9.48
CA PHE A 88 7.12 4.82 9.27
C PHE A 88 7.46 4.26 7.88
N GLY A 89 8.21 5.01 7.06
CA GLY A 89 8.64 4.62 5.74
C GLY A 89 8.52 5.74 4.69
N THR A 90 8.32 5.37 3.44
CA THR A 90 8.25 6.29 2.31
C THR A 90 6.88 6.99 2.26
N VAL A 91 6.91 8.30 1.99
CA VAL A 91 5.69 9.10 1.79
C VAL A 91 5.64 9.56 0.34
N ILE A 92 4.49 9.40 -0.30
CA ILE A 92 4.19 9.97 -1.61
C ILE A 92 3.01 10.93 -1.51
N GLU A 93 3.11 12.07 -2.18
CA GLU A 93 2.01 13.02 -2.28
C GLU A 93 1.22 12.74 -3.56
N VAL A 94 -0.10 12.72 -3.45
CA VAL A 94 -1.01 12.54 -4.57
C VAL A 94 -1.98 13.71 -4.64
N ASP A 95 -2.52 14.00 -5.81
CA ASP A 95 -3.27 15.22 -6.10
C ASP A 95 -4.79 15.05 -6.05
N ASN A 96 -5.30 13.81 -5.88
CA ASN A 96 -6.74 13.55 -5.81
C ASN A 96 -7.10 12.21 -5.15
N ASP A 97 -8.38 12.06 -4.78
CA ASP A 97 -8.93 10.86 -4.16
C ASP A 97 -8.78 9.60 -5.04
N SER A 98 -8.87 9.73 -6.37
CA SER A 98 -8.75 8.57 -7.27
C SER A 98 -7.36 7.96 -7.25
N LYS A 99 -6.31 8.76 -7.03
CA LYS A 99 -4.95 8.26 -6.84
C LYS A 99 -4.78 7.55 -5.50
N ILE A 100 -5.50 7.96 -4.45
CA ILE A 100 -5.57 7.19 -3.19
C ILE A 100 -6.23 5.82 -3.43
N ASP A 101 -7.28 5.73 -4.25
CA ASP A 101 -7.92 4.45 -4.57
C ASP A 101 -6.97 3.54 -5.36
N THR A 102 -6.26 4.10 -6.34
CA THR A 102 -5.22 3.38 -7.09
C THR A 102 -4.12 2.88 -6.15
N PHE A 103 -3.61 3.75 -5.28
CA PHE A 103 -2.60 3.38 -4.29
C PHE A 103 -3.11 2.26 -3.36
N THR A 104 -4.35 2.33 -2.92
CA THR A 104 -4.98 1.31 -2.06
C THR A 104 -4.97 -0.07 -2.74
N GLY A 105 -5.38 -0.13 -4.01
CA GLY A 105 -5.39 -1.38 -4.77
C GLY A 105 -4.01 -1.94 -5.07
N VAL A 106 -3.03 -1.08 -5.36
CA VAL A 106 -1.68 -1.48 -5.78
C VAL A 106 -0.77 -1.72 -4.57
N ILE A 107 -0.65 -0.75 -3.67
CA ILE A 107 0.33 -0.75 -2.58
C ILE A 107 -0.31 -1.15 -1.24
N GLY A 108 -1.53 -0.71 -0.96
CA GLY A 108 -2.26 -1.10 0.24
C GLY A 108 -2.50 -2.61 0.29
N SER A 109 -2.97 -3.18 -0.83
CA SER A 109 -3.21 -4.61 -1.00
C SER A 109 -1.97 -5.39 -1.47
N GLY A 110 -0.95 -4.71 -1.98
CA GLY A 110 0.26 -5.29 -2.59
C GLY A 110 0.93 -6.40 -1.78
N PRO A 111 1.17 -6.23 -0.47
CA PRO A 111 1.78 -7.28 0.35
C PRO A 111 1.06 -8.62 0.26
N ALA A 112 -0.29 -8.63 0.18
CA ALA A 112 -1.07 -9.86 0.08
C ALA A 112 -0.83 -10.61 -1.24
N TYR A 113 -0.58 -9.90 -2.35
CA TYR A 113 -0.29 -10.51 -3.64
C TYR A 113 1.07 -11.22 -3.63
N PHE A 114 2.08 -10.58 -3.01
CA PHE A 114 3.39 -11.20 -2.83
C PHE A 114 3.30 -12.41 -1.89
N PHE A 115 2.58 -12.30 -0.77
CA PHE A 115 2.38 -13.47 0.12
C PHE A 115 1.72 -14.63 -0.62
N GLN A 116 0.71 -14.37 -1.46
CA GLN A 116 0.06 -15.42 -2.26
C GLN A 116 1.02 -16.07 -3.25
N THR A 117 1.88 -15.28 -3.91
CA THR A 117 2.91 -15.81 -4.84
C THR A 117 3.94 -16.64 -4.08
N LEU A 118 4.37 -16.18 -2.90
CA LEU A 118 5.39 -16.85 -2.08
C LEU A 118 4.93 -18.21 -1.52
N LYS A 119 3.63 -18.51 -1.48
CA LYS A 119 3.14 -19.88 -1.16
C LYS A 119 3.68 -20.97 -2.09
N SER A 120 3.93 -20.62 -3.35
CA SER A 120 4.54 -21.55 -4.29
C SER A 120 6.02 -21.82 -3.97
N PHE A 121 6.75 -20.82 -3.51
CA PHE A 121 8.11 -20.95 -3.00
C PHE A 121 8.13 -21.76 -1.71
N GLU A 122 7.28 -21.42 -0.75
CA GLU A 122 7.14 -22.11 0.52
C GLU A 122 6.95 -23.63 0.30
N LYS A 123 6.00 -24.01 -0.56
CA LYS A 123 5.72 -25.42 -0.87
C LYS A 123 6.96 -26.18 -1.41
N LYS A 124 7.80 -25.53 -2.21
CA LYS A 124 9.04 -26.16 -2.75
C LYS A 124 10.13 -26.18 -1.70
N LEU A 125 10.31 -25.09 -0.94
CA LEU A 125 11.30 -24.97 0.11
C LEU A 125 11.03 -25.91 1.29
N MET A 126 9.78 -26.15 1.66
CA MET A 126 9.44 -27.12 2.71
C MET A 126 10.03 -28.50 2.43
N ARG A 127 9.98 -28.95 1.18
CA ARG A 127 10.60 -30.23 0.77
C ARG A 127 12.13 -30.18 0.81
N LEU A 128 12.72 -29.04 0.42
CA LEU A 128 14.18 -28.84 0.42
C LEU A 128 14.74 -28.77 1.83
N CYS A 129 14.00 -28.17 2.76
CA CYS A 129 14.41 -27.90 4.14
C CYS A 129 13.87 -28.93 5.15
N ASN A 130 13.58 -30.16 4.73
CA ASN A 130 13.11 -31.25 5.59
C ASN A 130 11.91 -30.85 6.50
N GLN A 131 10.97 -30.04 5.95
CA GLN A 131 9.79 -29.50 6.64
C GLN A 131 10.09 -28.54 7.79
N ASP A 132 11.27 -27.92 7.82
CA ASP A 132 11.61 -26.90 8.81
C ASP A 132 11.02 -25.53 8.41
N GLU A 133 9.88 -25.17 8.97
CA GLU A 133 9.18 -23.91 8.71
C GLU A 133 10.00 -22.66 9.07
N LYS A 134 10.88 -22.76 10.08
CA LYS A 134 11.70 -21.63 10.54
C LYS A 134 12.73 -21.28 9.46
N ILE A 135 13.44 -22.28 8.96
CA ILE A 135 14.43 -22.13 7.88
C ILE A 135 13.73 -21.62 6.61
N VAL A 136 12.59 -22.17 6.25
CA VAL A 136 11.82 -21.74 5.07
C VAL A 136 11.42 -20.26 5.17
N ARG A 137 10.92 -19.81 6.32
CA ARG A 137 10.59 -18.39 6.56
C ARG A 137 11.82 -17.48 6.43
N GLU A 138 12.95 -17.90 6.98
CA GLU A 138 14.19 -17.15 6.88
C GLU A 138 14.68 -17.01 5.42
N ILE A 139 14.65 -18.09 4.66
CA ILE A 139 15.02 -18.09 3.23
C ILE A 139 14.12 -17.13 2.44
N ILE A 140 12.80 -17.22 2.61
CA ILE A 140 11.85 -16.35 1.91
C ILE A 140 12.08 -14.88 2.31
N ALA A 141 12.25 -14.59 3.60
CA ALA A 141 12.49 -13.23 4.07
C ALA A 141 13.78 -12.65 3.49
N ASN A 142 14.87 -13.44 3.45
CA ASN A 142 16.15 -13.00 2.90
C ASN A 142 16.10 -12.84 1.38
N LEU A 143 15.37 -13.72 0.67
CA LEU A 143 15.13 -13.56 -0.77
C LEU A 143 14.45 -12.23 -1.06
N MET A 144 13.38 -11.90 -0.34
CA MET A 144 12.63 -10.65 -0.54
C MET A 144 13.44 -9.41 -0.17
N LYS A 145 14.26 -9.47 0.89
CA LYS A 145 15.20 -8.38 1.23
C LYS A 145 16.23 -8.18 0.11
N GLY A 146 16.78 -9.26 -0.42
CA GLY A 146 17.75 -9.19 -1.53
C GLY A 146 17.14 -8.55 -2.79
N VAL A 147 15.92 -8.96 -3.16
CA VAL A 147 15.17 -8.37 -4.28
C VAL A 147 14.95 -6.87 -4.05
N GLY A 148 14.48 -6.48 -2.86
CA GLY A 148 14.29 -5.07 -2.50
C GLY A 148 15.59 -4.26 -2.60
N SER A 149 16.69 -4.78 -2.05
CA SER A 149 18.00 -4.12 -2.10
C SER A 149 18.53 -3.97 -3.54
N SER A 150 18.25 -4.94 -4.41
CA SER A 150 18.63 -4.84 -5.84
C SER A 150 17.84 -3.72 -6.53
N ILE A 151 16.54 -3.60 -6.26
CA ILE A 151 15.70 -2.52 -6.81
C ILE A 151 16.21 -1.14 -6.35
N GLU A 152 16.57 -1.00 -5.08
CA GLU A 152 17.10 0.27 -4.52
C GLU A 152 18.42 0.69 -5.18
N LYS A 153 19.30 -0.27 -5.50
CA LYS A 153 20.63 0.02 -6.04
C LYS A 153 20.66 0.18 -7.56
N ASP A 154 19.98 -0.71 -8.26
CA ASP A 154 20.12 -0.86 -9.72
C ASP A 154 18.88 -0.39 -10.48
N GLY A 155 17.74 -0.25 -9.83
CA GLY A 155 16.52 0.46 -10.25
C GLY A 155 15.73 -0.15 -11.41
N ASP A 156 16.36 -0.44 -12.53
CA ASP A 156 15.68 -0.92 -13.74
C ASP A 156 15.35 -2.41 -13.68
N LEU A 157 14.05 -2.73 -13.61
CA LEU A 157 13.55 -4.10 -13.45
C LEU A 157 13.93 -5.02 -14.63
N ASP A 158 13.96 -4.51 -15.86
CA ASP A 158 14.32 -5.32 -17.03
C ASP A 158 15.81 -5.69 -17.01
N ASN A 159 16.67 -4.75 -16.57
CA ASN A 159 18.09 -5.02 -16.41
C ASN A 159 18.35 -6.01 -15.25
N LEU A 160 17.64 -5.85 -14.13
CA LEU A 160 17.71 -6.81 -13.02
C LEU A 160 17.30 -8.23 -13.45
N ILE A 161 16.23 -8.37 -14.22
CA ILE A 161 15.79 -9.65 -14.76
C ILE A 161 16.87 -10.24 -15.69
N LYS A 162 17.43 -9.43 -16.59
CA LYS A 162 18.50 -9.88 -17.51
C LYS A 162 19.76 -10.32 -16.78
N ALA A 163 20.12 -9.63 -15.69
CA ALA A 163 21.33 -9.94 -14.90
C ALA A 163 21.28 -11.34 -14.27
N VAL A 164 20.08 -11.82 -13.89
CA VAL A 164 19.91 -13.16 -13.29
C VAL A 164 19.50 -14.25 -14.31
N ALA A 165 19.12 -13.87 -15.53
CA ALA A 165 18.66 -14.79 -16.57
C ALA A 165 19.79 -15.15 -17.54
N SER A 166 20.60 -16.15 -17.20
CA SER A 166 21.61 -16.67 -18.12
C SER A 166 20.95 -17.45 -19.28
N LYS A 167 21.55 -17.31 -20.47
CA LYS A 167 21.09 -18.02 -21.69
C LYS A 167 21.05 -19.53 -21.47
N LYS A 168 19.93 -20.17 -21.80
CA LYS A 168 19.66 -21.62 -21.59
C LYS A 168 19.71 -22.04 -20.11
N GLY A 169 19.64 -21.07 -19.16
CA GLY A 169 19.64 -21.34 -17.72
C GLY A 169 18.27 -21.64 -17.14
N THR A 170 18.25 -21.99 -15.86
CA THR A 170 17.02 -22.30 -15.11
C THR A 170 16.11 -21.09 -15.00
N THR A 171 16.67 -19.90 -14.83
CA THR A 171 15.91 -18.64 -14.75
C THR A 171 15.20 -18.34 -16.07
N GLU A 172 15.89 -18.49 -17.22
CA GLU A 172 15.29 -18.28 -18.53
C GLU A 172 14.12 -19.24 -18.76
N ALA A 173 14.28 -20.52 -18.41
CA ALA A 173 13.21 -21.52 -18.52
C ALA A 173 12.00 -21.17 -17.65
N GLY A 174 12.23 -20.75 -16.40
CA GLY A 174 11.18 -20.30 -15.48
C GLY A 174 10.43 -19.08 -16.02
N LEU A 175 11.16 -18.04 -16.45
CA LEU A 175 10.57 -16.82 -17.02
C LEU A 175 9.76 -17.10 -18.29
N LYS A 176 10.25 -17.97 -19.17
CA LYS A 176 9.51 -18.40 -20.36
C LYS A 176 8.19 -19.07 -20.01
N SER A 177 8.18 -19.96 -19.02
CA SER A 177 6.96 -20.58 -18.52
C SER A 177 5.99 -19.57 -17.93
N LEU A 178 6.45 -18.65 -17.07
CA LEU A 178 5.61 -17.61 -16.48
C LEU A 178 5.01 -16.69 -17.55
N LYS A 179 5.80 -16.29 -18.55
CA LYS A 179 5.35 -15.46 -19.66
C LYS A 179 4.30 -16.17 -20.53
N SER A 180 4.51 -17.45 -20.87
CA SER A 180 3.55 -18.23 -21.67
C SER A 180 2.23 -18.48 -20.93
N ASN A 181 2.22 -18.42 -19.60
CA ASN A 181 1.04 -18.49 -18.76
C ASN A 181 0.47 -17.10 -18.37
N ASN A 182 0.88 -16.04 -19.08
CA ASN A 182 0.33 -14.70 -18.96
C ASN A 182 0.43 -14.09 -17.54
N LEU A 183 1.51 -14.34 -16.80
CA LEU A 183 1.70 -13.88 -15.42
C LEU A 183 1.36 -12.39 -15.26
N ASN A 184 1.93 -11.53 -16.12
CA ASN A 184 1.73 -10.08 -16.01
C ASN A 184 0.27 -9.69 -16.18
N GLN A 185 -0.46 -10.31 -17.11
CA GLN A 185 -1.89 -10.04 -17.32
C GLN A 185 -2.73 -10.50 -16.12
N ILE A 186 -2.34 -11.61 -15.48
CA ILE A 186 -3.04 -12.10 -14.26
C ILE A 186 -2.84 -11.10 -13.12
N PHE A 187 -1.62 -10.62 -12.91
CA PHE A 187 -1.34 -9.60 -11.90
C PHE A 187 -2.09 -8.30 -12.18
N GLU A 188 -2.05 -7.82 -13.43
CA GLU A 188 -2.75 -6.60 -13.84
C GLU A 188 -4.27 -6.70 -13.59
N LYS A 189 -4.90 -7.83 -13.94
CA LYS A 189 -6.31 -8.08 -13.63
C LYS A 189 -6.59 -8.02 -12.12
N GLY A 190 -5.72 -8.61 -11.29
CA GLY A 190 -5.83 -8.57 -9.84
C GLY A 190 -5.73 -7.14 -9.28
N LEU A 191 -4.75 -6.36 -9.73
CA LEU A 191 -4.57 -4.95 -9.36
C LEU A 191 -5.80 -4.11 -9.76
N ASN A 192 -6.28 -4.27 -10.99
CA ASN A 192 -7.44 -3.54 -11.49
C ASN A 192 -8.73 -3.89 -10.74
N ALA A 193 -8.92 -5.16 -10.36
CA ALA A 193 -10.05 -5.58 -9.52
C ALA A 193 -10.01 -4.90 -8.14
N ALA A 194 -8.84 -4.81 -7.50
CA ALA A 194 -8.69 -4.15 -6.21
C ALA A 194 -8.90 -2.63 -6.29
N ILE A 195 -8.37 -1.98 -7.34
CA ILE A 195 -8.61 -0.55 -7.60
C ILE A 195 -10.11 -0.29 -7.81
N LYS A 196 -10.76 -1.12 -8.63
CA LYS A 196 -12.20 -1.04 -8.86
C LYS A 196 -12.98 -1.17 -7.55
N ARG A 197 -12.63 -2.15 -6.70
CA ARG A 197 -13.30 -2.35 -5.41
C ARG A 197 -13.12 -1.16 -4.47
N SER A 198 -11.92 -0.55 -4.43
CA SER A 198 -11.69 0.68 -3.66
C SER A 198 -12.62 1.80 -4.08
N LYS A 199 -12.81 1.99 -5.39
CA LYS A 199 -13.74 3.00 -5.95
C LYS A 199 -15.20 2.68 -5.65
N GLU A 200 -15.60 1.40 -5.69
CA GLU A 200 -16.96 0.97 -5.34
C GLU A 200 -17.29 1.28 -3.89
N ILE A 201 -16.39 0.97 -2.95
CA ILE A 201 -16.53 1.33 -1.54
C ILE A 201 -16.76 2.84 -1.39
N SER A 202 -16.07 3.66 -2.19
CA SER A 202 -16.26 5.12 -2.19
C SER A 202 -17.68 5.57 -2.56
N ASN A 203 -18.44 4.76 -3.26
CA ASN A 203 -19.80 5.08 -3.69
C ASN A 203 -20.86 4.53 -2.73
N GLU A 204 -20.48 3.75 -1.72
CA GLU A 204 -21.35 3.23 -0.68
C GLU A 204 -21.62 4.27 0.43
N PHE A 205 -20.85 5.39 0.46
CA PHE A 205 -20.87 6.49 1.44
C PHE A 205 -21.02 7.85 0.76
#